data_fcc6ba94f515a67452c6780275cd826b
#
_entry.id   fcc6ba94f515a67452c6780275cd826b
#
_cell.length_a   1.000
_cell.length_b   1.000
_cell.length_c   1.000
_cell.angle_alpha   90.00
_cell.angle_beta   90.00
_cell.angle_gamma   90.00
#
_symmetry.space_group_name_H-M   'P 1'
#
loop_
_entity.id
_entity.type
_entity.pdbx_description
1 polymer ?
#
loop_
_entity_poly.entity_id
_entity_poly.type
_entity_poly.pdbx_seq_one_letter_code
_entity_poly.pdbx_strand_id
1 'polypeptide(L)'
;MIFSDVKWIEILKNSIFNFKFLHTGETMKTIKGPGIFLAQFLRDEEPYNNLKSIAKWVSELGYKGAQIPTWDTRVFDLDQAAESKNYCDEMKGTLQEVGVEPIELAAYLQGQVIAVHPAYETMFQPFFPAGLNKAQRVAWATDQLKKTVTASVNMGTKHISCMSGGVAWHMIYPWPQRPDGIIDEAFNELAGLWKPILDMAADHGVTFGYELHPGSDLFDGATYEMFLDKTDNHPAACLTYDASHFVLQQLDYLDFIKLYGDRIKAFHVKDAEFRPDGRVGVYGGYQPWNTRAGRFRSLGDGQVDFKRVFTLLTEADYDGWAILEWECCVKSPEQGAREGAPFIADHIIEATQMAFDDFAGGETNKARNRQILGLD
;
A
#
# COMPACT_ATOMS: atom_id res chain seq x y z
N MET A 1 21.02 -32.55 -3.21
CA MET A 1 19.90 -33.07 -2.39
C MET A 1 18.64 -32.47 -3.03
N ILE A 2 17.80 -33.32 -3.56
CA ILE A 2 16.67 -32.98 -4.46
C ILE A 2 15.56 -32.42 -3.56
N PHE A 3 15.27 -31.12 -3.68
CA PHE A 3 14.09 -30.52 -3.07
C PHE A 3 12.85 -31.08 -3.77
N SER A 4 11.91 -31.59 -2.99
CA SER A 4 10.72 -32.27 -3.48
C SER A 4 9.80 -31.30 -4.25
N ASP A 5 9.69 -31.53 -5.54
CA ASP A 5 8.86 -30.80 -6.52
C ASP A 5 7.34 -30.76 -6.22
N VAL A 6 6.90 -31.30 -5.09
CA VAL A 6 5.47 -31.50 -4.79
C VAL A 6 4.79 -30.24 -4.23
N LYS A 7 5.51 -29.41 -3.44
CA LYS A 7 4.91 -28.17 -2.87
C LYS A 7 4.74 -27.06 -3.90
N TRP A 8 5.67 -26.93 -4.84
CA TRP A 8 5.58 -25.93 -5.92
C TRP A 8 4.41 -26.19 -6.87
N ILE A 9 4.06 -27.44 -7.10
CA ILE A 9 2.95 -27.83 -7.97
C ILE A 9 1.59 -27.56 -7.28
N GLU A 10 1.49 -27.60 -5.97
CA GLU A 10 0.26 -27.22 -5.25
C GLU A 10 0.06 -25.70 -5.17
N ILE A 11 1.12 -24.94 -4.99
CA ILE A 11 1.09 -23.47 -5.04
C ILE A 11 0.71 -23.01 -6.46
N LEU A 12 1.31 -23.60 -7.50
CA LEU A 12 0.96 -23.33 -8.90
C LEU A 12 -0.47 -23.77 -9.26
N LYS A 13 -1.02 -24.81 -8.65
CA LYS A 13 -2.40 -25.24 -8.90
C LYS A 13 -3.44 -24.35 -8.22
N ASN A 14 -3.09 -23.67 -7.15
CA ASN A 14 -3.94 -22.66 -6.49
C ASN A 14 -3.76 -21.26 -7.10
N SER A 15 -2.65 -21.00 -7.81
CA SER A 15 -2.38 -19.75 -8.56
C SER A 15 -2.85 -19.79 -10.01
N ILE A 16 -3.38 -20.93 -10.52
CA ILE A 16 -3.98 -20.96 -11.85
C ILE A 16 -5.30 -20.19 -11.79
N PHE A 17 -5.22 -18.92 -12.15
CA PHE A 17 -6.28 -18.10 -12.70
C PHE A 17 -7.68 -18.41 -12.16
N ASN A 18 -7.98 -18.04 -10.91
CA ASN A 18 -9.33 -17.64 -10.61
C ASN A 18 -9.55 -16.19 -11.13
N PHE A 19 -9.40 -15.97 -12.42
CA PHE A 19 -10.26 -15.04 -13.10
C PHE A 19 -11.67 -15.62 -12.88
N LYS A 20 -12.33 -15.23 -11.81
CA LYS A 20 -13.77 -15.27 -11.76
C LYS A 20 -14.23 -14.34 -12.88
N PHE A 21 -14.34 -14.88 -14.09
CA PHE A 21 -15.25 -14.30 -15.03
C PHE A 21 -16.58 -14.19 -14.27
N LEU A 22 -16.96 -12.97 -13.96
CA LEU A 22 -18.20 -12.64 -13.30
C LEU A 22 -19.38 -13.19 -14.11
N HIS A 23 -19.68 -14.47 -13.93
CA HIS A 23 -20.95 -15.07 -14.35
C HIS A 23 -21.96 -15.07 -13.19
N THR A 24 -21.70 -14.28 -12.15
CA THR A 24 -22.56 -14.19 -10.96
C THR A 24 -23.17 -12.81 -10.86
N GLY A 25 -23.69 -12.16 -11.85
CA GLY A 25 -24.55 -10.96 -11.69
C GLY A 25 -24.12 -9.87 -10.68
N GLU A 26 -22.92 -9.99 -10.12
CA GLU A 26 -22.34 -8.99 -9.23
C GLU A 26 -21.65 -7.91 -10.09
N THR A 27 -22.01 -6.68 -9.83
CA THR A 27 -21.46 -5.50 -10.52
C THR A 27 -20.06 -5.21 -10.03
N MET A 28 -19.13 -4.89 -10.93
CA MET A 28 -17.79 -4.42 -10.56
C MET A 28 -17.89 -3.15 -9.71
N LYS A 29 -16.96 -2.98 -8.77
CA LYS A 29 -16.91 -1.81 -7.90
C LYS A 29 -16.11 -0.69 -8.54
N THR A 30 -16.55 0.55 -8.31
CA THR A 30 -15.81 1.76 -8.72
C THR A 30 -14.80 2.12 -7.64
N ILE A 31 -13.54 2.34 -8.05
CA ILE A 31 -12.48 2.83 -7.17
C ILE A 31 -12.86 4.23 -6.66
N LYS A 32 -12.73 4.46 -5.36
CA LYS A 32 -13.02 5.76 -4.74
C LYS A 32 -11.87 6.74 -4.96
N GLY A 33 -12.17 8.03 -4.96
CA GLY A 33 -11.14 9.05 -5.05
C GLY A 33 -11.65 10.37 -5.65
N PRO A 34 -10.72 11.31 -5.83
CA PRO A 34 -9.30 11.25 -5.46
C PRO A 34 -9.07 11.38 -3.96
N GLY A 35 -8.14 10.59 -3.42
CA GLY A 35 -7.60 10.70 -2.08
C GLY A 35 -6.20 11.33 -2.07
N ILE A 36 -5.72 11.76 -0.91
CA ILE A 36 -4.37 12.33 -0.73
C ILE A 36 -3.75 11.87 0.60
N PHE A 37 -2.48 11.49 0.57
CA PHE A 37 -1.70 11.25 1.77
C PHE A 37 -1.11 12.56 2.29
N LEU A 38 -1.41 12.93 3.54
CA LEU A 38 -1.07 14.24 4.07
C LEU A 38 0.42 14.39 4.41
N ALA A 39 1.12 13.31 4.69
CA ALA A 39 2.48 13.35 5.25
C ALA A 39 3.46 14.19 4.43
N GLN A 40 3.41 14.11 3.10
CA GLN A 40 4.35 14.82 2.22
C GLN A 40 4.14 16.34 2.17
N PHE A 41 3.04 16.82 2.75
CA PHE A 41 2.68 18.24 2.72
C PHE A 41 2.81 18.92 4.08
N LEU A 42 2.90 18.15 5.19
CA LEU A 42 2.95 18.69 6.54
C LEU A 42 4.25 19.45 6.80
N ARG A 43 4.12 20.68 7.28
CA ARG A 43 5.22 21.56 7.70
C ARG A 43 4.68 22.66 8.61
N ASP A 44 5.54 23.52 9.16
CA ASP A 44 5.16 24.45 10.20
C ASP A 44 4.38 25.69 9.74
N GLU A 45 4.34 25.93 8.40
CA GLU A 45 3.58 27.04 7.84
C GLU A 45 2.12 26.67 7.48
N GLU A 46 1.23 27.63 7.58
CA GLU A 46 -0.14 27.54 7.05
C GLU A 46 -0.13 27.34 5.54
N PRO A 47 -1.03 26.52 5.00
CA PRO A 47 -2.11 25.77 5.67
C PRO A 47 -1.72 24.37 6.15
N TYR A 48 -0.44 24.02 6.26
CA TYR A 48 0.09 22.67 6.38
C TYR A 48 0.39 22.25 7.83
N ASN A 49 0.12 23.10 8.80
CA ASN A 49 0.56 22.97 10.20
C ASN A 49 -0.52 22.45 11.16
N ASN A 50 -1.73 22.22 10.68
CA ASN A 50 -2.83 21.66 11.47
C ASN A 50 -3.90 20.99 10.60
N LEU A 51 -4.70 20.10 11.19
CA LEU A 51 -5.71 19.31 10.46
C LEU A 51 -6.75 20.18 9.75
N LYS A 52 -7.26 21.22 10.40
CA LYS A 52 -8.34 22.06 9.86
C LYS A 52 -7.91 22.81 8.61
N SER A 53 -6.73 23.41 8.65
CA SER A 53 -6.20 24.19 7.55
C SER A 53 -5.83 23.31 6.36
N ILE A 54 -5.16 22.16 6.62
CA ILE A 54 -4.77 21.26 5.53
C ILE A 54 -5.98 20.55 4.92
N ALA A 55 -7.00 20.19 5.70
CA ALA A 55 -8.24 19.60 5.21
C ALA A 55 -8.97 20.58 4.25
N LYS A 56 -9.02 21.87 4.59
CA LYS A 56 -9.57 22.89 3.72
C LYS A 56 -8.77 22.99 2.41
N TRP A 57 -7.44 23.05 2.52
CA TRP A 57 -6.54 23.12 1.36
C TRP A 57 -6.73 21.95 0.40
N VAL A 58 -6.76 20.70 0.90
CA VAL A 58 -6.95 19.51 0.04
C VAL A 58 -8.35 19.47 -0.58
N SER A 59 -9.38 19.92 0.15
CA SER A 59 -10.74 20.04 -0.38
C SER A 59 -10.81 21.04 -1.54
N GLU A 60 -10.17 22.21 -1.41
CA GLU A 60 -10.10 23.24 -2.45
C GLU A 60 -9.38 22.74 -3.72
N LEU A 61 -8.47 21.79 -3.61
CA LEU A 61 -7.81 21.12 -4.74
C LEU A 61 -8.67 20.02 -5.38
N GLY A 62 -9.78 19.63 -4.76
CA GLY A 62 -10.73 18.66 -5.29
C GLY A 62 -10.58 17.24 -4.71
N TYR A 63 -9.70 17.01 -3.75
CA TYR A 63 -9.62 15.73 -3.05
C TYR A 63 -10.86 15.48 -2.19
N LYS A 64 -11.25 14.20 -2.11
CA LYS A 64 -12.45 13.73 -1.40
C LYS A 64 -12.11 12.93 -0.15
N GLY A 65 -10.87 12.53 0.03
CA GLY A 65 -10.43 11.77 1.18
C GLY A 65 -8.98 12.02 1.53
N ALA A 66 -8.63 11.76 2.80
CA ALA A 66 -7.28 11.93 3.34
C ALA A 66 -6.78 10.69 4.06
N GLN A 67 -5.57 10.24 3.71
CA GLN A 67 -4.79 9.28 4.48
C GLN A 67 -3.96 10.05 5.51
N ILE A 68 -4.04 9.63 6.78
CA ILE A 68 -3.56 10.42 7.93
C ILE A 68 -2.32 9.75 8.54
N PRO A 69 -1.15 10.44 8.62
CA PRO A 69 0.03 9.92 9.29
C PRO A 69 -0.14 9.92 10.81
N THR A 70 0.15 8.79 11.46
CA THR A 70 -0.02 8.62 12.91
C THR A 70 1.15 9.12 13.74
N TRP A 71 2.22 9.58 13.11
CA TRP A 71 3.44 10.07 13.78
C TRP A 71 3.54 11.60 13.86
N ASP A 72 2.60 12.33 13.26
CA ASP A 72 2.66 13.78 13.18
C ASP A 72 1.54 14.43 14.02
N THR A 73 1.91 14.90 15.19
CA THR A 73 0.97 15.50 16.17
C THR A 73 0.34 16.81 15.71
N ARG A 74 0.79 17.41 14.61
CA ARG A 74 0.12 18.58 14.00
C ARG A 74 -1.27 18.23 13.48
N VAL A 75 -1.46 16.98 13.07
CA VAL A 75 -2.71 16.50 12.47
C VAL A 75 -3.33 15.32 13.20
N PHE A 76 -2.58 14.55 13.99
CA PHE A 76 -3.06 13.34 14.63
C PHE A 76 -2.30 13.04 15.92
N ASP A 77 -2.98 13.03 17.05
CA ASP A 77 -2.45 12.53 18.32
C ASP A 77 -2.85 11.06 18.48
N LEU A 78 -1.89 10.17 18.26
CA LEU A 78 -2.14 8.72 18.28
C LEU A 78 -2.56 8.22 19.67
N ASP A 79 -2.01 8.77 20.74
CA ASP A 79 -2.35 8.36 22.11
C ASP A 79 -3.81 8.74 22.41
N GLN A 80 -4.22 9.97 22.11
CA GLN A 80 -5.61 10.40 22.25
C GLN A 80 -6.56 9.62 21.35
N ALA A 81 -6.15 9.34 20.11
CA ALA A 81 -6.97 8.58 19.16
C ALA A 81 -7.19 7.13 19.60
N ALA A 82 -6.20 6.49 20.23
CA ALA A 82 -6.34 5.17 20.80
C ALA A 82 -7.23 5.15 22.05
N GLU A 83 -7.16 6.19 22.89
CA GLU A 83 -7.90 6.26 24.15
C GLU A 83 -9.33 6.80 24.01
N SER A 84 -9.60 7.63 23.00
CA SER A 84 -10.84 8.41 22.92
C SER A 84 -11.50 8.35 21.54
N LYS A 85 -12.63 7.66 21.48
CA LYS A 85 -13.51 7.71 20.29
C LYS A 85 -14.02 9.13 20.02
N ASN A 86 -14.27 9.93 21.06
CA ASN A 86 -14.73 11.32 20.89
C ASN A 86 -13.70 12.17 20.15
N TYR A 87 -12.41 12.04 20.49
CA TYR A 87 -11.33 12.68 19.73
C TYR A 87 -11.38 12.30 18.25
N CYS A 88 -11.54 11.02 17.95
CA CYS A 88 -11.65 10.54 16.57
C CYS A 88 -12.92 11.08 15.88
N ASP A 89 -14.03 11.19 16.60
CA ASP A 89 -15.28 11.75 16.05
C ASP A 89 -15.14 13.25 15.75
N GLU A 90 -14.44 14.03 16.58
CA GLU A 90 -14.12 15.44 16.34
C GLU A 90 -13.20 15.61 15.11
N MET A 91 -12.20 14.76 14.98
CA MET A 91 -11.33 14.76 13.79
C MET A 91 -12.11 14.48 12.50
N LYS A 92 -12.97 13.44 12.52
CA LYS A 92 -13.86 13.13 11.38
C LYS A 92 -14.77 14.31 11.07
N GLY A 93 -15.34 14.94 12.08
CA GLY A 93 -16.16 16.16 11.93
C GLY A 93 -15.39 17.28 11.21
N THR A 94 -14.15 17.53 11.62
CA THR A 94 -13.28 18.55 11.00
C THR A 94 -13.03 18.27 9.51
N LEU A 95 -12.81 17.02 9.12
CA LEU A 95 -12.64 16.63 7.72
C LEU A 95 -13.95 16.75 6.94
N GLN A 96 -15.04 16.25 7.52
CA GLN A 96 -16.36 16.22 6.89
C GLN A 96 -16.96 17.63 6.68
N GLU A 97 -16.67 18.60 7.56
CA GLU A 97 -17.07 20.00 7.39
C GLU A 97 -16.64 20.59 6.05
N VAL A 98 -15.53 20.08 5.48
CA VAL A 98 -14.99 20.53 4.18
C VAL A 98 -15.19 19.50 3.07
N GLY A 99 -15.96 18.42 3.32
CA GLY A 99 -16.25 17.39 2.32
C GLY A 99 -15.10 16.42 2.06
N VAL A 100 -14.21 16.20 3.04
CA VAL A 100 -13.12 15.24 3.00
C VAL A 100 -13.42 14.09 3.95
N GLU A 101 -13.22 12.84 3.51
CA GLU A 101 -13.39 11.64 4.34
C GLU A 101 -12.03 11.18 4.89
N PRO A 102 -11.95 10.66 6.13
CA PRO A 102 -10.79 9.89 6.56
C PRO A 102 -10.76 8.56 5.81
N ILE A 103 -9.69 8.29 5.08
CA ILE A 103 -9.55 7.05 4.30
C ILE A 103 -9.00 5.93 5.17
N GLU A 104 -7.82 6.15 5.71
CA GLU A 104 -7.06 5.20 6.51
C GLU A 104 -5.96 5.89 7.31
N LEU A 105 -5.39 5.19 8.26
CA LEU A 105 -4.22 5.63 9.00
C LEU A 105 -2.94 5.08 8.34
N ALA A 106 -1.86 5.85 8.41
CA ALA A 106 -0.55 5.42 7.97
C ALA A 106 0.43 5.35 9.15
N ALA A 107 1.13 4.22 9.30
CA ALA A 107 2.09 3.94 10.36
C ALA A 107 3.48 3.59 9.80
N TYR A 108 3.93 4.31 8.77
CA TYR A 108 5.17 4.01 8.05
C TYR A 108 6.40 4.05 8.95
N LEU A 109 6.55 5.10 9.75
CA LEU A 109 7.73 5.25 10.61
C LEU A 109 7.76 4.18 11.70
N GLN A 110 6.63 3.90 12.33
CA GLN A 110 6.51 2.87 13.36
C GLN A 110 6.75 1.48 12.80
N GLY A 111 6.18 1.17 11.63
CA GLY A 111 6.42 -0.09 10.94
C GLY A 111 7.87 -0.28 10.51
N GLN A 112 8.52 0.79 10.00
CA GLN A 112 9.92 0.73 9.61
C GLN A 112 10.87 0.39 10.76
N VAL A 113 10.58 0.88 11.97
CA VAL A 113 11.50 0.72 13.11
C VAL A 113 11.20 -0.45 14.03
N ILE A 114 10.20 -1.28 13.74
CA ILE A 114 9.97 -2.52 14.47
C ILE A 114 11.14 -3.50 14.28
N ALA A 115 11.72 -3.51 13.08
CA ALA A 115 12.90 -4.32 12.74
C ALA A 115 13.92 -3.43 12.00
N VAL A 116 15.09 -3.26 12.60
CA VAL A 116 16.17 -2.42 12.03
C VAL A 116 17.50 -3.12 12.19
N HIS A 117 18.22 -3.30 11.08
CA HIS A 117 19.60 -3.75 11.13
C HIS A 117 20.50 -2.68 11.75
N PRO A 118 21.45 -3.03 12.64
CA PRO A 118 22.30 -2.04 13.34
C PRO A 118 23.02 -1.03 12.44
N ALA A 119 23.38 -1.42 11.20
CA ALA A 119 24.02 -0.50 10.25
C ALA A 119 23.14 0.69 9.84
N TYR A 120 21.83 0.59 9.98
CA TYR A 120 20.86 1.65 9.61
C TYR A 120 20.27 2.38 10.83
N GLU A 121 20.58 1.92 12.04
CA GLU A 121 19.94 2.42 13.28
C GLU A 121 20.08 3.94 13.45
N THR A 122 21.27 4.48 13.17
CA THR A 122 21.51 5.93 13.25
C THR A 122 20.68 6.72 12.22
N MET A 123 20.46 6.17 11.04
CA MET A 123 19.66 6.84 10.00
C MET A 123 18.17 6.83 10.32
N PHE A 124 17.67 5.77 10.98
CA PHE A 124 16.28 5.68 11.41
C PHE A 124 16.02 6.26 12.81
N GLN A 125 17.03 6.75 13.50
CA GLN A 125 16.86 7.33 14.83
C GLN A 125 15.80 8.46 14.91
N PRO A 126 15.63 9.32 13.89
CA PRO A 126 14.57 10.32 13.89
C PRO A 126 13.12 9.76 13.90
N PHE A 127 12.93 8.46 13.63
CA PHE A 127 11.62 7.82 13.52
C PHE A 127 11.10 7.29 14.86
N PHE A 128 11.90 7.34 15.93
CA PHE A 128 11.52 6.87 17.25
C PHE A 128 12.16 7.74 18.35
N PRO A 129 11.67 7.71 19.60
CA PRO A 129 12.21 8.52 20.69
C PRO A 129 13.70 8.26 20.93
N ALA A 130 14.46 9.31 21.15
CA ALA A 130 15.90 9.23 21.41
C ALA A 130 16.20 8.43 22.70
N GLY A 131 17.36 7.74 22.70
CA GLY A 131 17.86 7.02 23.89
C GLY A 131 17.30 5.62 24.09
N LEU A 132 16.41 5.13 23.24
CA LEU A 132 15.92 3.76 23.29
C LEU A 132 16.98 2.77 22.79
N ASN A 133 17.25 1.71 23.54
CA ASN A 133 17.99 0.57 23.03
C ASN A 133 17.11 -0.31 22.09
N LYS A 134 17.70 -1.31 21.44
CA LYS A 134 16.99 -2.19 20.48
C LYS A 134 15.68 -2.77 21.06
N ALA A 135 15.72 -3.32 22.26
CA ALA A 135 14.53 -3.94 22.88
C ALA A 135 13.45 -2.91 23.21
N GLN A 136 13.84 -1.74 23.71
CA GLN A 136 12.93 -0.63 24.00
C GLN A 136 12.31 -0.04 22.72
N ARG A 137 13.08 0.07 21.63
CA ARG A 137 12.58 0.51 20.33
C ARG A 137 11.54 -0.47 19.79
N VAL A 138 11.82 -1.77 19.81
CA VAL A 138 10.86 -2.81 19.38
C VAL A 138 9.57 -2.74 20.20
N ALA A 139 9.70 -2.63 21.55
CA ALA A 139 8.54 -2.51 22.42
C ALA A 139 7.72 -1.23 22.12
N TRP A 140 8.39 -0.09 21.92
CA TRP A 140 7.75 1.15 21.53
C TRP A 140 7.03 1.04 20.18
N ALA A 141 7.69 0.53 19.14
CA ALA A 141 7.09 0.37 17.83
C ALA A 141 5.88 -0.57 17.87
N THR A 142 5.97 -1.68 18.61
CA THR A 142 4.86 -2.61 18.83
C THR A 142 3.68 -1.93 19.51
N ASP A 143 3.93 -1.13 20.56
CA ASP A 143 2.88 -0.35 21.26
C ASP A 143 2.21 0.64 20.31
N GLN A 144 2.99 1.40 19.55
CA GLN A 144 2.48 2.38 18.58
C GLN A 144 1.63 1.72 17.47
N LEU A 145 2.06 0.58 16.94
CA LEU A 145 1.30 -0.17 15.93
C LEU A 145 -0.01 -0.72 16.51
N LYS A 146 -0.01 -1.22 17.75
CA LYS A 146 -1.23 -1.65 18.44
C LYS A 146 -2.18 -0.49 18.74
N LYS A 147 -1.65 0.66 19.16
CA LYS A 147 -2.43 1.91 19.31
C LYS A 147 -3.04 2.34 17.98
N THR A 148 -2.30 2.19 16.87
CA THR A 148 -2.84 2.50 15.54
C THR A 148 -4.00 1.58 15.17
N VAL A 149 -3.98 0.30 15.54
CA VAL A 149 -5.15 -0.60 15.36
C VAL A 149 -6.36 -0.05 16.12
N THR A 150 -6.19 0.28 17.41
CA THR A 150 -7.29 0.83 18.23
C THR A 150 -7.79 2.17 17.68
N ALA A 151 -6.89 3.05 17.30
CA ALA A 151 -7.22 4.33 16.68
C ALA A 151 -7.97 4.15 15.34
N SER A 152 -7.59 3.17 14.53
CA SER A 152 -8.27 2.83 13.28
C SER A 152 -9.73 2.42 13.54
N VAL A 153 -9.96 1.58 14.55
CA VAL A 153 -11.33 1.21 15.00
C VAL A 153 -12.13 2.45 15.43
N ASN A 154 -11.54 3.32 16.24
CA ASN A 154 -12.19 4.54 16.73
C ASN A 154 -12.47 5.53 15.58
N MET A 155 -11.59 5.63 14.60
CA MET A 155 -11.79 6.40 13.36
C MET A 155 -12.83 5.77 12.42
N GLY A 156 -13.11 4.48 12.55
CA GLY A 156 -13.96 3.74 11.63
C GLY A 156 -13.28 3.38 10.32
N THR A 157 -11.94 3.40 10.28
CA THR A 157 -11.14 2.94 9.14
C THR A 157 -10.79 1.46 9.29
N LYS A 158 -10.40 0.79 8.20
CA LYS A 158 -10.18 -0.66 8.19
C LYS A 158 -8.77 -1.06 7.74
N HIS A 159 -8.00 -0.12 7.24
CA HIS A 159 -6.67 -0.37 6.71
C HIS A 159 -5.66 0.56 7.37
N ILE A 160 -4.44 0.06 7.53
CA ILE A 160 -3.29 0.80 8.03
C ILE A 160 -2.16 0.56 7.05
N SER A 161 -1.76 1.58 6.32
CA SER A 161 -0.60 1.50 5.44
C SER A 161 0.70 1.61 6.25
N CYS A 162 1.68 0.74 5.98
CA CYS A 162 2.93 0.73 6.71
C CYS A 162 4.09 0.08 5.92
N MET A 163 5.30 0.19 6.47
CA MET A 163 6.46 -0.61 6.09
C MET A 163 6.66 -1.78 7.05
N SER A 164 7.34 -2.83 6.61
CA SER A 164 7.60 -4.01 7.44
C SER A 164 8.77 -3.85 8.41
N GLY A 165 9.64 -2.86 8.20
CA GLY A 165 10.99 -2.88 8.74
C GLY A 165 11.88 -3.93 8.05
N GLY A 166 13.12 -4.07 8.50
CA GLY A 166 14.01 -5.05 7.87
C GLY A 166 15.31 -5.27 8.63
N VAL A 167 15.74 -6.51 8.65
CA VAL A 167 17.05 -6.95 9.18
C VAL A 167 17.93 -7.55 8.09
N ALA A 168 17.35 -7.98 6.96
CA ALA A 168 18.05 -8.65 5.86
C ALA A 168 18.29 -7.76 4.63
N TRP A 169 17.67 -6.58 4.55
CA TRP A 169 17.75 -5.70 3.39
C TRP A 169 19.18 -5.44 2.87
N HIS A 170 20.16 -5.28 3.76
CA HIS A 170 21.55 -5.05 3.36
C HIS A 170 22.20 -6.25 2.65
N MET A 171 21.56 -7.42 2.68
CA MET A 171 21.98 -8.64 2.01
C MET A 171 21.26 -8.90 0.68
N ILE A 172 20.58 -7.92 0.12
CA ILE A 172 19.85 -8.06 -1.16
C ILE A 172 20.76 -8.53 -2.29
N TYR A 173 22.00 -8.05 -2.34
CA TYR A 173 22.99 -8.53 -3.28
C TYR A 173 23.66 -9.81 -2.73
N PRO A 174 23.70 -10.91 -3.51
CA PRO A 174 24.11 -12.24 -3.00
C PRO A 174 25.63 -12.43 -2.89
N TRP A 175 26.37 -11.36 -2.76
CA TRP A 175 27.83 -11.39 -2.56
C TRP A 175 28.25 -10.32 -1.52
N PRO A 176 29.12 -10.64 -0.54
CA PRO A 176 29.70 -11.98 -0.24
C PRO A 176 28.63 -13.05 -0.03
N GLN A 177 28.99 -14.33 -0.28
CA GLN A 177 28.05 -15.43 -0.15
C GLN A 177 27.40 -15.43 1.24
N ARG A 178 26.08 -15.47 1.25
CA ARG A 178 25.29 -15.54 2.49
C ARG A 178 25.37 -16.95 3.09
N PRO A 179 25.46 -17.09 4.42
CA PRO A 179 25.27 -18.40 5.08
C PRO A 179 23.91 -19.00 4.75
N ASP A 180 23.86 -20.32 4.62
CA ASP A 180 22.60 -21.02 4.39
C ASP A 180 21.62 -20.77 5.55
N GLY A 181 20.36 -20.52 5.22
CA GLY A 181 19.28 -20.31 6.18
C GLY A 181 19.20 -18.90 6.79
N ILE A 182 20.17 -18.00 6.54
CA ILE A 182 20.17 -16.67 7.18
C ILE A 182 18.94 -15.82 6.81
N ILE A 183 18.46 -15.93 5.58
CA ILE A 183 17.25 -15.19 5.13
C ILE A 183 16.00 -15.80 5.77
N ASP A 184 15.94 -17.13 5.85
CA ASP A 184 14.83 -17.82 6.54
C ASP A 184 14.74 -17.42 8.01
N GLU A 185 15.89 -17.32 8.71
CA GLU A 185 15.93 -16.84 10.09
C GLU A 185 15.49 -15.36 10.22
N ALA A 186 15.92 -14.51 9.30
CA ALA A 186 15.48 -13.10 9.28
C ALA A 186 13.96 -12.96 9.13
N PHE A 187 13.35 -13.75 8.25
CA PHE A 187 11.89 -13.74 8.07
C PHE A 187 11.14 -14.41 9.23
N ASN A 188 11.72 -15.40 9.91
CA ASN A 188 11.17 -15.95 11.16
C ASN A 188 11.15 -14.86 12.26
N GLU A 189 12.23 -14.10 12.41
CA GLU A 189 12.28 -12.97 13.36
C GLU A 189 11.25 -11.90 13.00
N LEU A 190 11.20 -11.47 11.74
CA LEU A 190 10.24 -10.47 11.27
C LEU A 190 8.79 -10.91 11.53
N ALA A 191 8.45 -12.14 11.18
CA ALA A 191 7.13 -12.71 11.42
C ALA A 191 6.79 -12.79 12.91
N GLY A 192 7.76 -13.16 13.76
CA GLY A 192 7.61 -13.18 15.21
C GLY A 192 7.27 -11.82 15.81
N LEU A 193 7.83 -10.75 15.26
CA LEU A 193 7.51 -9.36 15.65
C LEU A 193 6.11 -8.94 15.20
N TRP A 194 5.72 -9.27 13.97
CA TRP A 194 4.46 -8.83 13.40
C TRP A 194 3.25 -9.66 13.81
N LYS A 195 3.40 -10.97 14.01
CA LYS A 195 2.26 -11.86 14.26
C LYS A 195 1.34 -11.40 15.41
N PRO A 196 1.84 -10.98 16.59
CA PRO A 196 0.97 -10.48 17.67
C PRO A 196 0.23 -9.18 17.35
N ILE A 197 0.72 -8.41 16.38
CA ILE A 197 0.11 -7.16 15.90
C ILE A 197 -0.96 -7.50 14.87
N LEU A 198 -0.67 -8.42 13.97
CA LEU A 198 -1.60 -8.93 12.96
C LEU A 198 -2.79 -9.66 13.59
N ASP A 199 -2.54 -10.50 14.63
CA ASP A 199 -3.59 -11.16 15.39
C ASP A 199 -4.57 -10.12 16.00
N MET A 200 -4.03 -9.07 16.66
CA MET A 200 -4.86 -7.99 17.19
C MET A 200 -5.63 -7.26 16.09
N ALA A 201 -5.00 -6.98 14.95
CA ALA A 201 -5.65 -6.31 13.84
C ALA A 201 -6.82 -7.15 13.29
N ALA A 202 -6.61 -8.45 13.09
CA ALA A 202 -7.64 -9.37 12.63
C ALA A 202 -8.83 -9.45 13.61
N ASP A 203 -8.56 -9.54 14.91
CA ASP A 203 -9.61 -9.56 15.97
C ASP A 203 -10.49 -8.30 15.94
N HIS A 204 -9.96 -7.18 15.43
CA HIS A 204 -10.67 -5.92 15.33
C HIS A 204 -11.19 -5.61 13.90
N GLY A 205 -11.00 -6.52 12.95
CA GLY A 205 -11.41 -6.32 11.56
C GLY A 205 -10.60 -5.27 10.81
N VAL A 206 -9.35 -5.06 11.24
CA VAL A 206 -8.38 -4.13 10.63
C VAL A 206 -7.30 -4.93 9.91
N THR A 207 -6.75 -4.39 8.83
CA THR A 207 -5.62 -4.99 8.11
C THR A 207 -4.43 -4.04 8.05
N PHE A 208 -3.23 -4.60 7.99
CA PHE A 208 -2.02 -3.87 7.63
C PHE A 208 -1.75 -4.03 6.14
N GLY A 209 -1.64 -2.92 5.43
CA GLY A 209 -1.18 -2.85 4.06
C GLY A 209 0.32 -2.58 4.03
N TYR A 210 1.12 -3.61 3.78
CA TYR A 210 2.55 -3.41 3.59
C TYR A 210 2.81 -2.79 2.22
N GLU A 211 3.45 -1.62 2.22
CA GLU A 211 4.02 -1.09 1.00
C GLU A 211 5.36 -1.79 0.73
N LEU A 212 5.47 -2.44 -0.43
CA LEU A 212 6.69 -3.15 -0.81
C LEU A 212 7.76 -2.15 -1.24
N HIS A 213 8.61 -1.81 -0.30
CA HIS A 213 9.51 -0.66 -0.39
C HIS A 213 10.98 -1.08 -0.23
N PRO A 214 11.88 -0.74 -1.18
CA PRO A 214 13.32 -0.87 -0.99
C PRO A 214 13.79 -0.20 0.30
N GLY A 215 14.57 -0.93 1.12
CA GLY A 215 14.96 -0.48 2.46
C GLY A 215 14.22 -1.20 3.59
N SER A 216 13.13 -1.90 3.26
CA SER A 216 12.44 -2.88 4.10
C SER A 216 12.73 -4.30 3.62
N ASP A 217 12.46 -5.31 4.44
CA ASP A 217 12.61 -6.71 4.02
C ASP A 217 11.50 -7.15 3.07
N LEU A 218 10.33 -6.53 3.11
CA LEU A 218 9.27 -6.70 2.13
C LEU A 218 9.42 -5.62 1.04
N PHE A 219 9.97 -5.99 -0.12
CA PHE A 219 10.23 -5.05 -1.21
C PHE A 219 9.78 -5.55 -2.59
N ASP A 220 9.40 -6.83 -2.71
CA ASP A 220 8.87 -7.45 -3.92
C ASP A 220 7.89 -8.59 -3.58
N GLY A 221 7.27 -9.19 -4.61
CA GLY A 221 6.32 -10.28 -4.43
C GLY A 221 6.93 -11.50 -3.74
N ALA A 222 8.17 -11.85 -4.09
CA ALA A 222 8.84 -13.02 -3.50
C ALA A 222 9.08 -12.85 -1.99
N THR A 223 9.50 -11.67 -1.56
CA THR A 223 9.70 -11.37 -0.13
C THR A 223 8.37 -11.28 0.63
N TYR A 224 7.31 -10.80 -0.01
CA TYR A 224 5.97 -10.84 0.56
C TYR A 224 5.47 -12.28 0.75
N GLU A 225 5.67 -13.17 -0.23
CA GLU A 225 5.32 -14.59 -0.12
C GLU A 225 6.10 -15.29 1.01
N MET A 226 7.39 -14.97 1.16
CA MET A 226 8.18 -15.49 2.29
C MET A 226 7.60 -15.06 3.64
N PHE A 227 7.16 -13.81 3.76
CA PHE A 227 6.51 -13.31 4.97
C PHE A 227 5.16 -13.99 5.23
N LEU A 228 4.35 -14.18 4.19
CA LEU A 228 3.08 -14.91 4.29
C LEU A 228 3.29 -16.37 4.75
N ASP A 229 4.31 -17.05 4.22
CA ASP A 229 4.66 -18.42 4.67
C ASP A 229 4.99 -18.44 6.18
N LYS A 230 5.75 -17.47 6.68
CA LYS A 230 6.13 -17.37 8.10
C LYS A 230 5.01 -16.90 9.03
N THR A 231 3.99 -16.24 8.49
CA THR A 231 2.82 -15.77 9.24
C THR A 231 1.58 -16.63 9.01
N ASP A 232 1.73 -17.86 8.50
CA ASP A 232 0.63 -18.78 8.21
C ASP A 232 -0.43 -18.17 7.27
N ASN A 233 0.01 -17.42 6.27
CA ASN A 233 -0.85 -16.70 5.31
C ASN A 233 -1.86 -15.78 6.00
N HIS A 234 -1.42 -15.04 7.00
CA HIS A 234 -2.27 -14.28 7.92
C HIS A 234 -3.22 -13.32 7.16
N PRO A 235 -4.55 -13.33 7.46
CA PRO A 235 -5.53 -12.56 6.71
C PRO A 235 -5.38 -11.02 6.86
N ALA A 236 -4.80 -10.54 7.96
CA ALA A 236 -4.54 -9.13 8.17
C ALA A 236 -3.22 -8.65 7.54
N ALA A 237 -2.38 -9.54 6.99
CA ALA A 237 -1.19 -9.17 6.23
C ALA A 237 -1.57 -8.91 4.77
N CYS A 238 -1.86 -7.66 4.44
CA CYS A 238 -2.32 -7.18 3.15
C CYS A 238 -1.28 -6.25 2.50
N LEU A 239 -1.64 -5.61 1.39
CA LEU A 239 -0.76 -4.77 0.60
C LEU A 239 -1.32 -3.36 0.45
N THR A 240 -0.44 -2.37 0.57
CA THR A 240 -0.56 -1.06 -0.04
C THR A 240 0.18 -1.13 -1.37
N TYR A 241 -0.55 -1.03 -2.48
CA TYR A 241 0.03 -1.12 -3.81
C TYR A 241 0.56 0.23 -4.25
N ASP A 242 1.84 0.28 -4.57
CA ASP A 242 2.52 1.43 -5.17
C ASP A 242 3.40 0.98 -6.35
N ALA A 243 2.98 1.30 -7.57
CA ALA A 243 3.68 0.95 -8.80
C ALA A 243 5.04 1.63 -8.94
N SER A 244 5.26 2.79 -8.30
CA SER A 244 6.48 3.58 -8.46
C SER A 244 7.72 2.85 -7.99
N HIS A 245 7.64 2.17 -6.84
CA HIS A 245 8.73 1.35 -6.32
C HIS A 245 9.09 0.18 -7.23
N PHE A 246 8.10 -0.37 -7.94
CA PHE A 246 8.32 -1.45 -8.90
C PHE A 246 8.95 -0.95 -10.19
N VAL A 247 8.59 0.25 -10.66
CA VAL A 247 9.29 0.91 -11.78
C VAL A 247 10.78 1.09 -11.45
N LEU A 248 11.10 1.55 -10.23
CA LEU A 248 12.48 1.72 -9.81
C LEU A 248 13.27 0.40 -9.74
N GLN A 249 12.58 -0.70 -9.44
CA GLN A 249 13.16 -2.04 -9.36
C GLN A 249 13.11 -2.79 -10.70
N GLN A 250 12.45 -2.24 -11.73
CA GLN A 250 12.20 -2.90 -13.02
C GLN A 250 11.37 -4.19 -12.87
N LEU A 251 10.46 -4.21 -11.90
CA LEU A 251 9.49 -5.27 -11.68
C LEU A 251 8.21 -4.99 -12.50
N ASP A 252 7.55 -6.03 -13.02
CA ASP A 252 6.27 -5.89 -13.72
C ASP A 252 5.14 -5.57 -12.74
N TYR A 253 4.87 -4.29 -12.57
CA TYR A 253 3.86 -3.79 -11.64
C TYR A 253 2.42 -4.13 -12.08
N LEU A 254 2.18 -4.39 -13.37
CA LEU A 254 0.86 -4.78 -13.87
C LEU A 254 0.58 -6.26 -13.60
N ASP A 255 1.59 -7.10 -13.78
CA ASP A 255 1.46 -8.52 -13.46
C ASP A 255 1.33 -8.74 -11.94
N PHE A 256 1.96 -7.87 -11.13
CA PHE A 256 1.81 -7.88 -9.69
C PHE A 256 0.34 -7.77 -9.24
N ILE A 257 -0.47 -6.90 -9.87
CA ILE A 257 -1.91 -6.78 -9.54
C ILE A 257 -2.64 -8.10 -9.83
N LYS A 258 -2.31 -8.79 -10.90
CA LYS A 258 -2.93 -10.07 -11.24
C LYS A 258 -2.60 -11.18 -10.24
N LEU A 259 -1.37 -11.15 -9.68
CA LEU A 259 -0.92 -12.12 -8.69
C LEU A 259 -1.49 -11.87 -7.28
N TYR A 260 -1.61 -10.61 -6.88
CA TYR A 260 -1.90 -10.23 -5.50
C TYR A 260 -3.11 -9.30 -5.32
N GLY A 261 -3.94 -9.14 -6.34
CA GLY A 261 -5.07 -8.18 -6.31
C GLY A 261 -6.03 -8.38 -5.14
N ASP A 262 -6.27 -9.62 -4.72
CA ASP A 262 -7.11 -9.96 -3.56
C ASP A 262 -6.53 -9.47 -2.22
N ARG A 263 -5.21 -9.26 -2.16
CA ARG A 263 -4.47 -8.75 -1.01
C ARG A 263 -4.29 -7.22 -1.01
N ILE A 264 -4.51 -6.55 -2.13
CA ILE A 264 -4.41 -5.09 -2.22
C ILE A 264 -5.61 -4.47 -1.50
N LYS A 265 -5.34 -3.66 -0.48
CA LYS A 265 -6.36 -2.97 0.33
C LYS A 265 -6.21 -1.45 0.34
N ALA A 266 -5.04 -0.95 -0.06
CA ALA A 266 -4.75 0.45 -0.30
C ALA A 266 -4.01 0.61 -1.64
N PHE A 267 -4.20 1.76 -2.29
CA PHE A 267 -3.55 2.06 -3.56
C PHE A 267 -2.98 3.47 -3.54
N HIS A 268 -1.66 3.57 -3.61
CA HIS A 268 -0.93 4.82 -3.80
C HIS A 268 -0.75 5.12 -5.28
N VAL A 269 -1.32 6.22 -5.72
CA VAL A 269 -1.10 6.77 -7.05
C VAL A 269 0.15 7.63 -6.97
N LYS A 270 1.27 7.04 -7.34
CA LYS A 270 2.61 7.64 -7.30
C LYS A 270 3.38 7.26 -8.56
N ASP A 271 3.98 8.23 -9.20
CA ASP A 271 4.65 8.03 -10.48
C ASP A 271 6.17 7.98 -10.32
N ALA A 272 6.80 7.29 -11.24
CA ALA A 272 8.25 7.15 -11.28
C ALA A 272 8.74 7.00 -12.73
N GLU A 273 10.01 7.30 -12.93
CA GLU A 273 10.71 7.00 -14.18
C GLU A 273 11.99 6.23 -13.92
N PHE A 274 12.37 5.38 -14.88
CA PHE A 274 13.64 4.67 -14.88
C PHE A 274 14.37 4.91 -16.21
N ARG A 275 15.47 5.65 -16.13
CA ARG A 275 16.28 6.04 -17.29
C ARG A 275 17.75 5.66 -17.07
N PRO A 276 18.07 4.37 -17.23
CA PRO A 276 19.45 3.90 -17.10
C PRO A 276 20.31 4.40 -18.25
N ASP A 277 21.60 4.52 -17.99
CA ASP A 277 22.62 4.77 -19.03
C ASP A 277 23.85 3.86 -18.78
N GLY A 278 24.94 4.08 -19.51
CA GLY A 278 26.16 3.29 -19.35
C GLY A 278 26.88 3.47 -18.00
N ARG A 279 26.39 4.34 -17.11
CA ARG A 279 26.99 4.64 -15.80
C ARG A 279 26.12 4.22 -14.64
N VAL A 280 24.80 4.23 -14.78
CA VAL A 280 23.84 3.99 -13.68
C VAL A 280 22.72 3.05 -14.11
N GLY A 281 22.34 2.15 -13.21
CA GLY A 281 21.26 1.18 -13.34
C GLY A 281 20.39 1.15 -12.09
N VAL A 282 19.80 -0.01 -11.80
CA VAL A 282 18.85 -0.22 -10.67
C VAL A 282 19.43 0.23 -9.33
N TYR A 283 20.70 -0.05 -9.06
CA TYR A 283 21.34 0.33 -7.78
C TYR A 283 21.61 1.83 -7.62
N GLY A 284 21.55 2.62 -8.70
CA GLY A 284 21.63 4.07 -8.66
C GLY A 284 22.99 4.69 -8.37
N GLY A 285 24.06 3.89 -8.10
CA GLY A 285 25.44 4.35 -7.95
C GLY A 285 25.67 5.41 -6.85
N TYR A 286 24.91 5.35 -5.74
CA TYR A 286 24.92 6.33 -4.62
C TYR A 286 24.55 7.76 -5.02
N GLN A 287 23.87 7.94 -6.15
CA GLN A 287 23.48 9.27 -6.64
C GLN A 287 22.24 9.80 -5.89
N PRO A 288 22.12 11.14 -5.75
CA PRO A 288 20.91 11.76 -5.22
C PRO A 288 19.73 11.58 -6.18
N TRP A 289 18.51 11.78 -5.66
CA TRP A 289 17.26 11.52 -6.37
C TRP A 289 17.14 12.23 -7.73
N ASN A 290 17.68 13.43 -7.87
CA ASN A 290 17.57 14.21 -9.11
C ASN A 290 18.47 13.70 -10.26
N THR A 291 19.47 12.86 -9.99
CA THR A 291 20.45 12.39 -10.99
C THR A 291 20.51 10.87 -11.16
N ARG A 292 19.86 10.09 -10.26
CA ARG A 292 19.85 8.63 -10.38
C ARG A 292 18.93 8.16 -11.52
N ALA A 293 19.15 6.94 -12.01
CA ALA A 293 18.36 6.36 -13.10
C ALA A 293 16.88 6.19 -12.71
N GLY A 294 16.60 5.59 -11.55
CA GLY A 294 15.26 5.44 -11.01
C GLY A 294 14.94 6.58 -10.07
N ARG A 295 13.85 7.33 -10.32
CA ARG A 295 13.44 8.47 -9.50
C ARG A 295 11.93 8.70 -9.55
N PHE A 296 11.41 9.27 -8.48
CA PHE A 296 9.98 9.60 -8.39
C PHE A 296 9.65 10.88 -9.18
N ARG A 297 8.44 10.89 -9.73
CA ARG A 297 7.92 11.98 -10.54
C ARG A 297 6.49 12.32 -10.13
N SER A 298 6.08 13.57 -10.36
CA SER A 298 4.66 13.93 -10.29
C SER A 298 3.84 13.12 -11.28
N LEU A 299 2.56 12.91 -10.96
CA LEU A 299 1.65 12.09 -11.76
C LEU A 299 1.62 12.55 -13.23
N GLY A 300 1.80 11.59 -14.14
CA GLY A 300 1.85 11.83 -15.58
C GLY A 300 3.19 12.28 -16.13
N ASP A 301 4.18 12.57 -15.28
CA ASP A 301 5.55 12.92 -15.70
C ASP A 301 6.50 11.71 -15.72
N GLY A 302 6.03 10.56 -15.23
CA GLY A 302 6.79 9.30 -15.13
C GLY A 302 6.46 8.30 -16.22
N GLN A 303 6.50 7.02 -15.86
CA GLN A 303 6.36 5.89 -16.79
C GLN A 303 5.28 4.89 -16.35
N VAL A 304 4.56 5.14 -15.26
CA VAL A 304 3.49 4.25 -14.82
C VAL A 304 2.30 4.36 -15.78
N ASP A 305 1.84 3.22 -16.31
CA ASP A 305 0.63 3.13 -17.15
C ASP A 305 -0.61 3.08 -16.22
N PHE A 306 -1.02 4.23 -15.71
CA PHE A 306 -2.14 4.33 -14.80
C PHE A 306 -3.46 3.86 -15.41
N LYS A 307 -3.68 4.00 -16.72
CA LYS A 307 -4.89 3.46 -17.36
C LYS A 307 -4.99 1.95 -17.17
N ARG A 308 -3.90 1.23 -17.35
CA ARG A 308 -3.87 -0.21 -17.13
C ARG A 308 -3.93 -0.57 -15.65
N VAL A 309 -3.25 0.19 -14.78
CA VAL A 309 -3.33 -0.01 -13.32
C VAL A 309 -4.77 0.10 -12.84
N PHE A 310 -5.48 1.19 -13.17
CA PHE A 310 -6.88 1.37 -12.78
C PHE A 310 -7.78 0.28 -13.38
N THR A 311 -7.57 -0.13 -14.63
CA THR A 311 -8.31 -1.24 -15.25
C THR A 311 -8.13 -2.53 -14.44
N LEU A 312 -6.88 -2.94 -14.18
CA LEU A 312 -6.60 -4.20 -13.49
C LEU A 312 -7.09 -4.20 -12.03
N LEU A 313 -6.98 -3.07 -11.31
CA LEU A 313 -7.54 -2.94 -9.97
C LEU A 313 -9.08 -3.01 -9.98
N THR A 314 -9.73 -2.41 -10.97
CA THR A 314 -11.19 -2.52 -11.14
C THR A 314 -11.59 -3.97 -11.45
N GLU A 315 -10.86 -4.67 -12.32
CA GLU A 315 -11.08 -6.09 -12.64
C GLU A 315 -10.81 -7.01 -11.45
N ALA A 316 -9.90 -6.62 -10.54
CA ALA A 316 -9.63 -7.31 -9.27
C ALA A 316 -10.66 -6.99 -8.16
N ASP A 317 -11.72 -6.24 -8.48
CA ASP A 317 -12.79 -5.82 -7.55
C ASP A 317 -12.26 -4.97 -6.37
N TYR A 318 -11.19 -4.21 -6.59
CA TYR A 318 -10.68 -3.26 -5.59
C TYR A 318 -11.68 -2.13 -5.38
N ASP A 319 -12.16 -1.96 -4.15
CA ASP A 319 -13.18 -0.98 -3.76
C ASP A 319 -12.66 0.13 -2.83
N GLY A 320 -11.33 0.20 -2.70
CA GLY A 320 -10.64 1.20 -1.90
C GLY A 320 -10.49 2.55 -2.60
N TRP A 321 -9.57 3.34 -2.11
CA TRP A 321 -9.28 4.68 -2.58
C TRP A 321 -8.03 4.72 -3.47
N ALA A 322 -8.08 5.56 -4.51
CA ALA A 322 -6.90 6.00 -5.24
C ALA A 322 -6.31 7.24 -4.55
N ILE A 323 -5.17 7.06 -3.87
CA ILE A 323 -4.58 8.03 -2.94
C ILE A 323 -3.32 8.62 -3.58
N LEU A 324 -3.28 9.93 -3.82
CA LEU A 324 -2.02 10.58 -4.18
C LEU A 324 -1.02 10.40 -3.04
N GLU A 325 0.08 9.73 -3.31
CA GLU A 325 1.32 9.88 -2.55
C GLU A 325 2.30 10.68 -3.40
N TRP A 326 2.53 11.93 -3.02
CA TRP A 326 3.36 12.82 -3.82
C TRP A 326 4.82 12.73 -3.40
N GLU A 327 5.67 12.33 -4.33
CA GLU A 327 7.10 12.47 -4.25
C GLU A 327 7.64 12.86 -5.64
N CYS A 328 8.37 13.94 -5.74
CA CYS A 328 8.97 14.36 -7.00
C CYS A 328 10.28 15.10 -6.77
N CYS A 329 11.30 14.72 -7.51
CA CYS A 329 12.60 15.38 -7.42
C CYS A 329 12.70 16.67 -8.28
N VAL A 330 11.61 17.09 -8.94
CA VAL A 330 11.59 18.22 -9.91
C VAL A 330 10.52 19.26 -9.57
N LYS A 331 9.25 18.85 -9.43
CA LYS A 331 8.12 19.76 -9.13
C LYS A 331 8.00 20.09 -7.65
N SER A 332 7.35 21.21 -7.33
CA SER A 332 6.98 21.53 -5.96
C SER A 332 5.79 20.68 -5.47
N PRO A 333 5.67 20.44 -4.15
CA PRO A 333 4.54 19.71 -3.56
C PRO A 333 3.18 20.33 -3.93
N GLU A 334 3.07 21.65 -3.90
CA GLU A 334 1.83 22.37 -4.19
C GLU A 334 1.39 22.21 -5.65
N GLN A 335 2.35 22.22 -6.58
CA GLN A 335 2.04 21.96 -7.99
C GLN A 335 1.60 20.51 -8.17
N GLY A 336 2.33 19.58 -7.58
CA GLY A 336 2.00 18.15 -7.66
C GLY A 336 0.63 17.83 -7.07
N ALA A 337 0.30 18.41 -5.91
CA ALA A 337 -1.03 18.24 -5.30
C ALA A 337 -2.16 18.81 -6.18
N ARG A 338 -1.94 19.98 -6.77
CA ARG A 338 -2.95 20.62 -7.65
C ARG A 338 -3.21 19.81 -8.91
N GLU A 339 -2.19 19.21 -9.48
CA GLU A 339 -2.29 18.39 -10.69
C GLU A 339 -2.81 16.98 -10.38
N GLY A 340 -2.59 16.47 -9.16
CA GLY A 340 -2.89 15.11 -8.78
C GLY A 340 -4.39 14.80 -8.67
N ALA A 341 -5.20 15.70 -8.12
CA ALA A 341 -6.63 15.45 -7.95
C ALA A 341 -7.35 15.22 -9.28
N PRO A 342 -7.25 16.13 -10.30
CA PRO A 342 -7.86 15.89 -11.60
C PRO A 342 -7.26 14.69 -12.32
N PHE A 343 -5.94 14.45 -12.21
CA PHE A 343 -5.31 13.28 -12.81
C PHE A 343 -5.93 11.99 -12.31
N ILE A 344 -6.09 11.82 -11.00
CA ILE A 344 -6.72 10.63 -10.41
C ILE A 344 -8.18 10.52 -10.85
N ALA A 345 -8.94 11.63 -10.79
CA ALA A 345 -10.35 11.63 -11.19
C ALA A 345 -10.55 11.17 -12.63
N ASP A 346 -9.67 11.58 -13.55
CA ASP A 346 -9.73 11.22 -14.98
C ASP A 346 -9.37 9.75 -15.25
N HIS A 347 -8.73 9.07 -14.28
CA HIS A 347 -8.37 7.64 -14.39
C HIS A 347 -9.36 6.71 -13.72
N ILE A 348 -10.24 7.21 -12.82
CA ILE A 348 -11.26 6.39 -12.17
C ILE A 348 -12.26 5.91 -13.21
N ILE A 349 -12.46 4.59 -13.25
CA ILE A 349 -13.39 3.94 -14.17
C ILE A 349 -14.75 3.85 -13.49
N GLU A 350 -15.79 4.40 -14.12
CA GLU A 350 -17.18 4.12 -13.75
C GLU A 350 -17.50 2.69 -14.18
N ALA A 351 -17.50 1.77 -13.23
CA ALA A 351 -17.73 0.36 -13.53
C ALA A 351 -19.13 0.18 -14.13
N THR A 352 -19.19 -0.53 -15.26
CA THR A 352 -20.47 -0.79 -15.95
C THR A 352 -21.39 -1.66 -15.11
N GLN A 353 -22.68 -1.30 -15.13
CA GLN A 353 -23.75 -2.07 -14.51
C GLN A 353 -24.51 -2.91 -15.55
N MET A 354 -24.13 -2.82 -16.82
CA MET A 354 -24.82 -3.44 -17.94
C MET A 354 -23.87 -4.39 -18.70
N ALA A 355 -24.38 -5.54 -19.11
CA ALA A 355 -23.67 -6.41 -20.02
C ALA A 355 -23.55 -5.76 -21.40
N PHE A 356 -22.45 -6.01 -22.10
CA PHE A 356 -22.17 -5.45 -23.42
C PHE A 356 -23.24 -5.82 -24.46
N ASP A 357 -23.82 -7.02 -24.34
CA ASP A 357 -24.78 -7.62 -25.28
C ASP A 357 -26.19 -7.79 -24.70
N ASP A 358 -26.67 -6.83 -23.93
CA ASP A 358 -28.00 -6.89 -23.29
C ASP A 358 -29.16 -7.11 -24.30
N PHE A 359 -28.99 -6.65 -25.55
CA PHE A 359 -29.94 -6.89 -26.61
C PHE A 359 -30.07 -8.36 -27.01
N ALA A 360 -29.07 -9.19 -26.74
CA ALA A 360 -29.06 -10.63 -26.94
C ALA A 360 -29.48 -11.41 -25.69
N GLY A 361 -29.68 -10.73 -24.57
CA GLY A 361 -30.03 -11.30 -23.30
C GLY A 361 -31.43 -11.94 -23.31
N GLY A 362 -31.56 -13.07 -22.70
CA GLY A 362 -32.83 -13.76 -22.47
C GLY A 362 -32.69 -14.75 -21.33
N GLU A 363 -33.81 -15.13 -20.70
CA GLU A 363 -33.80 -16.15 -19.69
C GLU A 363 -33.16 -17.45 -20.26
N THR A 364 -32.07 -17.89 -19.62
CA THR A 364 -31.39 -19.12 -19.98
C THR A 364 -31.82 -20.23 -19.03
N ASN A 365 -32.36 -21.31 -19.61
CA ASN A 365 -32.61 -22.55 -18.89
C ASN A 365 -32.07 -23.71 -19.69
N LYS A 366 -32.04 -24.90 -19.10
CA LYS A 366 -31.45 -26.09 -19.71
C LYS A 366 -32.09 -26.45 -21.06
N ALA A 367 -33.41 -26.32 -21.20
CA ALA A 367 -34.12 -26.62 -22.43
C ALA A 367 -33.74 -25.62 -23.52
N ARG A 368 -33.76 -24.31 -23.22
CA ARG A 368 -33.33 -23.28 -24.19
C ARG A 368 -31.86 -23.42 -24.59
N ASN A 369 -30.99 -23.76 -23.65
CA ASN A 369 -29.57 -24.01 -23.97
C ASN A 369 -29.42 -25.18 -24.94
N ARG A 370 -30.16 -26.26 -24.74
CA ARG A 370 -30.15 -27.41 -25.65
C ARG A 370 -30.65 -27.05 -27.04
N GLN A 371 -31.76 -26.29 -27.12
CA GLN A 371 -32.30 -25.77 -28.37
C GLN A 371 -31.29 -24.88 -29.12
N ILE A 372 -30.65 -23.94 -28.43
CA ILE A 372 -29.62 -23.07 -29.01
C ILE A 372 -28.42 -23.88 -29.54
N LEU A 373 -28.06 -24.94 -28.82
CA LEU A 373 -26.95 -25.83 -29.17
C LEU A 373 -27.36 -26.86 -30.25
N GLY A 374 -28.62 -26.90 -30.67
CA GLY A 374 -29.12 -27.90 -31.64
C GLY A 374 -29.07 -29.34 -31.11
N LEU A 375 -29.26 -29.51 -29.79
CA LEU A 375 -29.18 -30.83 -29.13
C LEU A 375 -30.55 -31.46 -28.83
N ASP A 376 -31.64 -30.87 -29.29
CA ASP A 376 -33.01 -31.38 -29.17
C ASP A 376 -33.45 -32.11 -30.43
#